data_94a90b7e4b701a8fe73780e7a1e27ba5
#
_entry.id   94a90b7e4b701a8fe73780e7a1e27ba5
#
_cell.length_a   1.000
_cell.length_b   1.000
_cell.length_c   1.000
_cell.angle_alpha   90.00
_cell.angle_beta   90.00
_cell.angle_gamma   90.00
#
_symmetry.space_group_name_H-M   'P 1'
#
loop_
_entity.id
_entity.type
_entity.pdbx_description
1 polymer ?
#
loop_
_entity_poly.entity_id
_entity_poly.type
_entity_poly.pdbx_seq_one_letter_code
_entity_poly.pdbx_strand_id
1 'polypeptide(L)'
;MIVTESVSVAGVRLVYDTAGAGDPPMIFIHGWCCDRSFFAPQFAHFAAGHAVAAMDLRGHGDSGRPEPGAGRYDLDTLAGDVLSVAAAAGFVRPVLVGHSLGALVGLVCAARGRDIGALVMVDPAPITNEKAKKFLRESAGAVAADEDGSWRKNFVEGMFLPSDTARREATLELMPTGPPGIAAEVMRAMGEFDGAVLAKVSVPVLSIGSAGPANRSADLRRLCPGITVGQTVGSGHFNMLEVPGQVNAMIERFLSVSGLSGPAPSA
;
A
#
# COMPACT_ATOMS: atom_id res chain seq x y z
N MET A 1 21.14 -9.95 -0.22
CA MET A 1 21.14 -9.67 -1.69
C MET A 1 19.69 -9.46 -2.12
N ILE A 2 19.42 -8.47 -2.96
CA ILE A 2 18.08 -8.24 -3.54
C ILE A 2 18.00 -9.08 -4.83
N VAL A 3 16.88 -9.77 -5.02
CA VAL A 3 16.60 -10.56 -6.22
C VAL A 3 15.28 -10.06 -6.81
N THR A 4 15.31 -9.68 -8.09
CA THR A 4 14.09 -9.31 -8.83
C THR A 4 13.51 -10.56 -9.52
N GLU A 5 12.25 -10.82 -9.25
CA GLU A 5 11.52 -12.00 -9.72
C GLU A 5 10.22 -11.60 -10.42
N SER A 6 9.55 -12.54 -11.02
CA SER A 6 8.22 -12.30 -11.59
C SER A 6 7.35 -13.56 -11.58
N VAL A 7 6.04 -13.36 -11.50
CA VAL A 7 5.03 -14.41 -11.62
C VAL A 7 3.98 -13.98 -12.65
N SER A 8 3.43 -14.94 -13.40
CA SER A 8 2.32 -14.67 -14.33
C SER A 8 0.98 -15.03 -13.70
N VAL A 9 0.07 -14.05 -13.65
CA VAL A 9 -1.28 -14.20 -13.09
C VAL A 9 -2.30 -13.83 -14.15
N ALA A 10 -3.09 -14.80 -14.61
CA ALA A 10 -4.06 -14.60 -15.69
C ALA A 10 -3.47 -13.90 -16.94
N GLY A 11 -2.24 -14.26 -17.32
CA GLY A 11 -1.52 -13.68 -18.46
C GLY A 11 -0.85 -12.32 -18.18
N VAL A 12 -0.94 -11.77 -16.97
CA VAL A 12 -0.26 -10.55 -16.57
C VAL A 12 1.01 -10.90 -15.80
N ARG A 13 2.16 -10.42 -16.27
CA ARG A 13 3.43 -10.55 -15.56
C ARG A 13 3.46 -9.57 -14.39
N LEU A 14 3.65 -10.06 -13.16
CA LEU A 14 3.82 -9.26 -11.95
C LEU A 14 5.30 -9.33 -11.53
N VAL A 15 5.91 -8.19 -11.26
CA VAL A 15 7.31 -8.05 -10.87
C VAL A 15 7.40 -7.70 -9.41
N TYR A 16 8.35 -8.31 -8.72
CA TYR A 16 8.63 -8.05 -7.31
C TYR A 16 10.10 -8.29 -6.98
N ASP A 17 10.60 -7.56 -5.99
CA ASP A 17 11.92 -7.77 -5.42
C ASP A 17 11.79 -8.55 -4.12
N THR A 18 12.73 -9.46 -3.86
CA THR A 18 12.83 -10.21 -2.61
C THR A 18 14.19 -10.00 -1.95
N ALA A 19 14.23 -10.06 -0.62
CA ALA A 19 15.46 -10.03 0.16
C ALA A 19 15.22 -10.59 1.57
N GLY A 20 16.32 -10.79 2.31
CA GLY A 20 16.29 -11.19 3.71
C GLY A 20 15.85 -12.63 3.92
N ALA A 21 15.70 -12.97 5.19
CA ALA A 21 15.19 -14.25 5.67
C ALA A 21 14.64 -14.04 7.09
N GLY A 22 13.72 -14.90 7.52
CA GLY A 22 13.12 -14.86 8.86
C GLY A 22 11.62 -14.60 8.83
N ASP A 23 10.99 -14.78 9.97
CA ASP A 23 9.54 -14.73 10.15
C ASP A 23 9.11 -13.57 11.06
N PRO A 24 7.91 -13.05 10.86
CA PRO A 24 7.00 -13.34 9.74
C PRO A 24 7.51 -12.73 8.43
N PRO A 25 7.22 -13.35 7.26
CA PRO A 25 7.53 -12.73 5.98
C PRO A 25 6.64 -11.49 5.76
N MET A 26 7.12 -10.52 5.00
CA MET A 26 6.43 -9.24 4.78
C MET A 26 6.31 -8.92 3.31
N ILE A 27 5.16 -8.36 2.90
CA ILE A 27 4.94 -7.88 1.52
C ILE A 27 4.58 -6.39 1.55
N PHE A 28 5.35 -5.59 0.82
CA PHE A 28 5.13 -4.16 0.65
C PHE A 28 4.34 -3.90 -0.64
N ILE A 29 3.23 -3.14 -0.51
CA ILE A 29 2.26 -2.86 -1.57
C ILE A 29 2.13 -1.36 -1.72
N HIS A 30 2.63 -0.82 -2.81
CA HIS A 30 2.69 0.63 -3.06
C HIS A 30 1.33 1.28 -3.30
N GLY A 31 1.31 2.61 -3.36
CA GLY A 31 0.14 3.44 -3.62
C GLY A 31 -0.19 3.64 -5.10
N TRP A 32 -1.25 4.40 -5.36
CA TRP A 32 -1.67 4.82 -6.70
C TRP A 32 -0.57 5.63 -7.40
N CYS A 33 -0.29 5.33 -8.66
CA CYS A 33 0.79 5.93 -9.46
C CYS A 33 2.18 5.86 -8.81
N CYS A 34 2.44 4.83 -8.00
CA CYS A 34 3.74 4.53 -7.42
C CYS A 34 4.29 3.21 -8.00
N ASP A 35 5.42 2.76 -7.50
CA ASP A 35 6.00 1.46 -7.75
C ASP A 35 6.63 0.89 -6.47
N ARG A 36 7.25 -0.29 -6.55
CA ARG A 36 7.86 -0.99 -5.41
C ARG A 36 8.98 -0.21 -4.72
N SER A 37 9.63 0.74 -5.42
CA SER A 37 10.72 1.55 -4.85
C SER A 37 10.24 2.50 -3.75
N PHE A 38 8.94 2.83 -3.71
CA PHE A 38 8.36 3.69 -2.67
C PHE A 38 8.45 3.10 -1.26
N PHE A 39 8.67 1.80 -1.15
CA PHE A 39 8.94 1.13 0.12
C PHE A 39 10.43 0.81 0.34
N ALA A 40 11.35 1.36 -0.45
CA ALA A 40 12.79 1.07 -0.33
C ALA A 40 13.34 1.22 1.11
N PRO A 41 12.97 2.27 1.90
CA PRO A 41 13.45 2.38 3.28
C PRO A 41 12.95 1.25 4.19
N GLN A 42 11.69 0.84 4.05
CA GLN A 42 11.09 -0.27 4.83
C GLN A 42 11.66 -1.60 4.38
N PHE A 43 11.75 -1.81 3.07
CA PHE A 43 12.30 -3.03 2.48
C PHE A 43 13.73 -3.30 3.00
N ALA A 44 14.60 -2.27 2.94
CA ALA A 44 15.97 -2.39 3.43
C ALA A 44 16.03 -2.65 4.96
N HIS A 45 15.18 -1.97 5.72
CA HIS A 45 15.14 -2.09 7.16
C HIS A 45 14.68 -3.49 7.62
N PHE A 46 13.57 -3.98 7.08
CA PHE A 46 12.99 -5.24 7.52
C PHE A 46 13.71 -6.46 6.92
N ALA A 47 14.42 -6.33 5.79
CA ALA A 47 15.24 -7.41 5.24
C ALA A 47 16.37 -7.88 6.17
N ALA A 48 16.70 -7.12 7.22
CA ALA A 48 17.69 -7.51 8.21
C ALA A 48 17.23 -8.65 9.14
N GLY A 49 15.90 -8.84 9.29
CA GLY A 49 15.35 -9.85 10.19
C GLY A 49 14.13 -10.62 9.67
N HIS A 50 13.66 -10.27 8.49
CA HIS A 50 12.48 -10.86 7.87
C HIS A 50 12.75 -11.24 6.41
N ALA A 51 12.07 -12.26 5.90
CA ALA A 51 11.91 -12.43 4.47
C ALA A 51 10.96 -11.32 3.97
N VAL A 52 11.39 -10.53 2.98
CA VAL A 52 10.63 -9.40 2.48
C VAL A 52 10.41 -9.47 0.98
N ALA A 53 9.24 -9.01 0.52
CA ALA A 53 8.97 -8.75 -0.88
C ALA A 53 8.39 -7.34 -1.05
N ALA A 54 8.77 -6.65 -2.13
CA ALA A 54 8.13 -5.41 -2.57
C ALA A 54 7.68 -5.61 -4.02
N MET A 55 6.41 -5.39 -4.33
CA MET A 55 5.85 -5.69 -5.63
C MET A 55 5.37 -4.46 -6.38
N ASP A 56 5.42 -4.54 -7.70
CA ASP A 56 4.67 -3.64 -8.56
C ASP A 56 3.27 -4.22 -8.80
N LEU A 57 2.24 -3.47 -8.46
CA LEU A 57 0.86 -3.82 -8.82
C LEU A 57 0.71 -3.84 -10.35
N ARG A 58 -0.22 -4.67 -10.88
CA ARG A 58 -0.54 -4.59 -12.31
C ARG A 58 -0.80 -3.15 -12.73
N GLY A 59 -0.36 -2.78 -13.92
CA GLY A 59 -0.47 -1.42 -14.43
C GLY A 59 0.59 -0.45 -13.93
N HIS A 60 1.45 -0.86 -13.00
CA HIS A 60 2.47 -0.02 -12.36
C HIS A 60 3.87 -0.61 -12.54
N GLY A 61 4.89 0.22 -12.36
CA GLY A 61 6.29 -0.15 -12.38
C GLY A 61 6.67 -1.01 -13.58
N ASP A 62 7.33 -2.14 -13.33
CA ASP A 62 7.74 -3.12 -14.36
C ASP A 62 6.71 -4.24 -14.58
N SER A 63 5.58 -4.22 -13.85
CA SER A 63 4.49 -5.18 -14.01
C SER A 63 3.71 -4.93 -15.29
N GLY A 64 3.07 -5.98 -15.80
CA GLY A 64 2.25 -5.94 -17.01
C GLY A 64 1.11 -4.93 -16.93
N ARG A 65 0.82 -4.30 -18.07
CA ARG A 65 -0.21 -3.25 -18.23
C ARG A 65 -1.29 -3.73 -19.21
N PRO A 66 -2.19 -4.65 -18.81
CA PRO A 66 -3.29 -5.01 -19.67
C PRO A 66 -4.16 -3.78 -19.97
N GLU A 67 -4.74 -3.74 -21.18
CA GLU A 67 -5.65 -2.65 -21.55
C GLU A 67 -6.75 -2.46 -20.50
N PRO A 68 -7.13 -1.21 -20.17
CA PRO A 68 -8.25 -0.91 -19.28
C PRO A 68 -9.52 -1.66 -19.68
N GLY A 69 -10.30 -2.09 -18.68
CA GLY A 69 -11.54 -2.83 -18.92
C GLY A 69 -12.15 -3.36 -17.64
N ALA A 70 -13.43 -3.65 -17.66
CA ALA A 70 -14.21 -4.03 -16.48
C ALA A 70 -13.54 -5.13 -15.64
N GLY A 71 -13.32 -4.84 -14.37
CA GLY A 71 -12.75 -5.76 -13.39
C GLY A 71 -11.23 -5.98 -13.49
N ARG A 72 -10.54 -5.35 -14.44
CA ARG A 72 -9.10 -5.58 -14.62
C ARG A 72 -8.23 -4.89 -13.58
N TYR A 73 -8.73 -3.79 -13.03
CA TYR A 73 -8.03 -2.97 -12.04
C TYR A 73 -8.87 -2.72 -10.78
N ASP A 74 -9.88 -3.56 -10.54
CA ASP A 74 -10.62 -3.52 -9.28
C ASP A 74 -9.76 -4.03 -8.11
N LEU A 75 -10.13 -3.65 -6.90
CA LEU A 75 -9.36 -4.00 -5.69
C LEU A 75 -9.32 -5.50 -5.45
N ASP A 76 -10.33 -6.24 -5.92
CA ASP A 76 -10.40 -7.69 -5.81
C ASP A 76 -9.37 -8.39 -6.69
N THR A 77 -9.20 -7.89 -7.91
CA THR A 77 -8.19 -8.37 -8.85
C THR A 77 -6.78 -8.04 -8.34
N LEU A 78 -6.56 -6.81 -7.86
CA LEU A 78 -5.28 -6.40 -7.26
C LEU A 78 -4.94 -7.24 -6.01
N ALA A 79 -5.94 -7.57 -5.19
CA ALA A 79 -5.74 -8.44 -4.02
C ALA A 79 -5.36 -9.87 -4.44
N GLY A 80 -5.95 -10.39 -5.53
CA GLY A 80 -5.56 -11.67 -6.12
C GLY A 80 -4.09 -11.69 -6.56
N ASP A 81 -3.61 -10.59 -7.12
CA ASP A 81 -2.20 -10.43 -7.52
C ASP A 81 -1.26 -10.49 -6.31
N VAL A 82 -1.57 -9.75 -5.24
CA VAL A 82 -0.77 -9.76 -4.00
C VAL A 82 -0.64 -11.18 -3.45
N LEU A 83 -1.74 -11.92 -3.39
CA LEU A 83 -1.73 -13.30 -2.90
C LEU A 83 -0.95 -14.25 -3.82
N SER A 84 -0.96 -14.00 -5.12
CA SER A 84 -0.18 -14.78 -6.09
C SER A 84 1.31 -14.51 -5.95
N VAL A 85 1.71 -13.26 -5.71
CA VAL A 85 3.10 -12.90 -5.38
C VAL A 85 3.52 -13.54 -4.06
N ALA A 86 2.67 -13.50 -3.01
CA ALA A 86 2.95 -14.17 -1.74
C ALA A 86 3.24 -15.66 -1.93
N ALA A 87 2.40 -16.35 -2.71
CA ALA A 87 2.57 -17.76 -3.00
C ALA A 87 3.83 -18.04 -3.81
N ALA A 88 4.14 -17.22 -4.83
CA ALA A 88 5.34 -17.36 -5.65
C ALA A 88 6.63 -17.14 -4.85
N ALA A 89 6.62 -16.18 -3.91
CA ALA A 89 7.74 -15.94 -2.98
C ALA A 89 7.84 -17.02 -1.86
N GLY A 90 6.91 -17.97 -1.79
CA GLY A 90 6.89 -19.00 -0.74
C GLY A 90 6.51 -18.48 0.65
N PHE A 91 5.83 -17.33 0.73
CA PHE A 91 5.49 -16.68 1.99
C PHE A 91 4.22 -17.30 2.61
N VAL A 92 4.35 -17.81 3.83
CA VAL A 92 3.25 -18.36 4.61
C VAL A 92 2.81 -17.32 5.63
N ARG A 93 1.52 -16.98 5.66
CA ARG A 93 0.94 -15.98 6.56
C ARG A 93 1.70 -14.65 6.61
N PRO A 94 1.98 -14.01 5.45
CA PRO A 94 2.75 -12.77 5.43
C PRO A 94 2.05 -11.65 6.17
N VAL A 95 2.84 -10.70 6.70
CA VAL A 95 2.37 -9.37 7.07
C VAL A 95 2.27 -8.54 5.80
N LEU A 96 1.08 -8.05 5.50
CA LEU A 96 0.88 -7.13 4.39
C LEU A 96 1.08 -5.68 4.86
N VAL A 97 1.94 -4.95 4.20
CA VAL A 97 2.22 -3.53 4.48
C VAL A 97 1.85 -2.74 3.24
N GLY A 98 0.72 -2.05 3.28
CA GLY A 98 0.20 -1.31 2.12
C GLY A 98 0.13 0.19 2.36
N HIS A 99 0.55 0.98 1.38
CA HIS A 99 0.40 2.43 1.38
C HIS A 99 -0.80 2.85 0.53
N SER A 100 -1.63 3.76 1.04
CA SER A 100 -2.72 4.39 0.28
C SER A 100 -3.62 3.35 -0.42
N LEU A 101 -3.60 3.24 -1.76
CA LEU A 101 -4.23 2.16 -2.54
C LEU A 101 -3.82 0.78 -2.03
N GLY A 102 -2.51 0.55 -1.81
CA GLY A 102 -1.99 -0.73 -1.33
C GLY A 102 -2.56 -1.15 0.02
N ALA A 103 -2.94 -0.18 0.86
CA ALA A 103 -3.65 -0.44 2.11
C ALA A 103 -5.08 -0.98 1.87
N LEU A 104 -5.81 -0.45 0.89
CA LEU A 104 -7.12 -0.98 0.51
C LEU A 104 -7.01 -2.38 -0.08
N VAL A 105 -6.00 -2.62 -0.93
CA VAL A 105 -5.71 -3.94 -1.50
C VAL A 105 -5.42 -4.94 -0.39
N GLY A 106 -4.54 -4.59 0.55
CA GLY A 106 -4.24 -5.41 1.72
C GLY A 106 -5.47 -5.67 2.60
N LEU A 107 -6.35 -4.68 2.73
CA LEU A 107 -7.61 -4.80 3.47
C LEU A 107 -8.57 -5.80 2.80
N VAL A 108 -8.66 -5.81 1.48
CA VAL A 108 -9.43 -6.81 0.72
C VAL A 108 -8.84 -8.21 0.92
N CYS A 109 -7.52 -8.37 0.89
CA CYS A 109 -6.86 -9.65 1.21
C CYS A 109 -7.26 -10.15 2.60
N ALA A 110 -7.15 -9.28 3.62
CA ALA A 110 -7.44 -9.61 5.01
C ALA A 110 -8.92 -9.99 5.25
N ALA A 111 -9.84 -9.25 4.64
CA ALA A 111 -11.28 -9.46 4.83
C ALA A 111 -11.82 -10.72 4.14
N ARG A 112 -11.10 -11.25 3.15
CA ARG A 112 -11.48 -12.50 2.48
C ARG A 112 -11.08 -13.76 3.25
N GLY A 113 -10.59 -13.62 4.48
CA GLY A 113 -10.15 -14.74 5.31
C GLY A 113 -8.97 -15.50 4.68
N ARG A 114 -8.12 -14.81 3.89
CA ARG A 114 -6.91 -15.37 3.34
C ARG A 114 -5.87 -15.55 4.44
N ASP A 115 -4.98 -16.51 4.24
CA ASP A 115 -3.95 -16.86 5.23
C ASP A 115 -2.85 -15.81 5.26
N ILE A 116 -3.12 -14.67 5.91
CA ILE A 116 -2.19 -13.59 6.19
C ILE A 116 -1.97 -13.47 7.71
N GLY A 117 -0.78 -13.00 8.13
CA GLY A 117 -0.42 -12.85 9.54
C GLY A 117 -0.99 -11.60 10.18
N ALA A 118 -0.88 -10.47 9.49
CA ALA A 118 -1.37 -9.16 9.92
C ALA A 118 -1.49 -8.19 8.74
N LEU A 119 -2.15 -7.05 8.97
CA LEU A 119 -2.26 -5.95 8.02
C LEU A 119 -1.72 -4.66 8.64
N VAL A 120 -0.80 -4.00 7.95
CA VAL A 120 -0.34 -2.64 8.24
C VAL A 120 -0.80 -1.72 7.11
N MET A 121 -1.58 -0.73 7.45
CA MET A 121 -2.07 0.30 6.54
C MET A 121 -1.31 1.60 6.78
N VAL A 122 -0.47 2.00 5.85
CA VAL A 122 0.34 3.22 5.89
C VAL A 122 -0.41 4.32 5.13
N ASP A 123 -0.89 5.30 5.83
CA ASP A 123 -1.77 6.39 5.40
C ASP A 123 -2.81 5.95 4.34
N PRO A 124 -3.74 5.05 4.73
CA PRO A 124 -4.64 4.40 3.79
C PRO A 124 -5.48 5.40 3.01
N ALA A 125 -5.76 5.09 1.74
CA ALA A 125 -6.77 5.79 0.94
C ALA A 125 -8.14 5.78 1.65
N PRO A 126 -9.11 6.63 1.25
CA PRO A 126 -10.36 6.78 1.99
C PRO A 126 -11.12 5.44 2.18
N ILE A 127 -11.31 5.03 3.44
CA ILE A 127 -12.11 3.86 3.84
C ILE A 127 -13.52 4.31 4.26
N THR A 128 -13.58 5.32 5.15
CA THR A 128 -14.81 5.79 5.78
C THR A 128 -15.19 7.21 5.37
N ASN A 129 -14.32 7.93 4.67
CA ASN A 129 -14.53 9.31 4.26
C ASN A 129 -15.27 9.39 2.92
N GLU A 130 -16.60 9.40 2.96
CA GLU A 130 -17.44 9.43 1.76
C GLU A 130 -17.23 10.67 0.88
N LYS A 131 -16.88 11.83 1.46
CA LYS A 131 -16.55 13.04 0.69
C LYS A 131 -15.28 12.82 -0.15
N ALA A 132 -14.25 12.24 0.44
CA ALA A 132 -13.00 11.93 -0.27
C ALA A 132 -13.23 10.83 -1.32
N LYS A 133 -14.00 9.79 -1.01
CA LYS A 133 -14.36 8.73 -1.98
C LYS A 133 -15.13 9.31 -3.17
N LYS A 134 -16.10 10.18 -2.92
CA LYS A 134 -16.85 10.88 -3.98
C LYS A 134 -15.89 11.68 -4.86
N PHE A 135 -14.97 12.43 -4.28
CA PHE A 135 -13.95 13.19 -5.03
C PHE A 135 -13.14 12.27 -5.95
N LEU A 136 -12.69 11.10 -5.49
CA LEU A 136 -11.94 10.15 -6.32
C LEU A 136 -12.78 9.68 -7.52
N ARG A 137 -14.04 9.30 -7.30
CA ARG A 137 -14.94 8.87 -8.38
C ARG A 137 -15.15 9.97 -9.44
N GLU A 138 -15.40 11.20 -8.99
CA GLU A 138 -15.64 12.35 -9.87
C GLU A 138 -14.38 12.78 -10.62
N SER A 139 -13.18 12.59 -10.04
CA SER A 139 -11.91 12.94 -10.66
C SER A 139 -11.43 11.93 -11.69
N ALA A 140 -11.95 10.71 -11.71
CA ALA A 140 -11.47 9.66 -12.61
C ALA A 140 -11.55 10.03 -14.09
N GLY A 141 -12.55 10.84 -14.49
CA GLY A 141 -12.66 11.36 -15.87
C GLY A 141 -11.54 12.33 -16.23
N ALA A 142 -11.15 13.22 -15.31
CA ALA A 142 -10.03 14.13 -15.50
C ALA A 142 -8.70 13.38 -15.57
N VAL A 143 -8.53 12.34 -14.75
CA VAL A 143 -7.34 11.48 -14.79
C VAL A 143 -7.26 10.70 -16.11
N ALA A 144 -8.39 10.24 -16.66
CA ALA A 144 -8.39 9.53 -17.95
C ALA A 144 -7.96 10.43 -19.11
N ALA A 145 -8.18 11.75 -19.00
CA ALA A 145 -7.78 12.74 -20.01
C ALA A 145 -6.38 13.36 -19.75
N ASP A 146 -5.69 12.93 -18.69
CA ASP A 146 -4.42 13.51 -18.22
C ASP A 146 -3.21 12.90 -18.97
N GLU A 147 -3.11 13.17 -20.26
CA GLU A 147 -2.06 12.61 -21.13
C GLU A 147 -0.64 13.05 -20.70
N ASP A 148 -0.47 14.29 -20.27
CA ASP A 148 0.82 14.86 -19.85
C ASP A 148 1.16 14.63 -18.39
N GLY A 149 0.24 14.03 -17.59
CA GLY A 149 0.43 13.74 -16.17
C GLY A 149 0.31 14.96 -15.25
N SER A 150 -0.03 16.13 -15.77
CA SER A 150 -0.08 17.37 -14.99
C SER A 150 -1.14 17.34 -13.89
N TRP A 151 -2.31 16.78 -14.16
CA TRP A 151 -3.37 16.63 -13.16
C TRP A 151 -2.92 15.74 -12.00
N ARG A 152 -2.35 14.57 -12.32
CA ARG A 152 -1.85 13.61 -11.34
C ARG A 152 -0.74 14.22 -10.49
N LYS A 153 0.19 14.95 -11.11
CA LYS A 153 1.28 15.64 -10.42
C LYS A 153 0.71 16.67 -9.43
N ASN A 154 -0.18 17.55 -9.86
CA ASN A 154 -0.78 18.57 -9.01
C ASN A 154 -1.58 17.95 -7.84
N PHE A 155 -2.30 16.85 -8.10
CA PHE A 155 -3.03 16.14 -7.06
C PHE A 155 -2.09 15.57 -5.98
N VAL A 156 -0.98 14.96 -6.39
CA VAL A 156 0.02 14.40 -5.48
C VAL A 156 0.79 15.50 -4.74
N GLU A 157 1.13 16.61 -5.39
CA GLU A 157 1.75 17.76 -4.74
C GLU A 157 0.96 18.28 -3.53
N GLY A 158 -0.37 18.26 -3.63
CA GLY A 158 -1.27 18.64 -2.53
C GLY A 158 -1.26 17.71 -1.32
N MET A 159 -0.59 16.56 -1.41
CA MET A 159 -0.52 15.56 -0.34
C MET A 159 0.68 15.73 0.59
N PHE A 160 1.63 16.60 0.25
CA PHE A 160 2.79 16.92 1.08
C PHE A 160 2.50 18.08 2.04
N LEU A 161 3.26 18.14 3.14
CA LEU A 161 3.28 19.34 3.97
C LEU A 161 3.95 20.50 3.22
N PRO A 162 3.43 21.72 3.33
CA PRO A 162 4.03 22.89 2.65
C PRO A 162 5.49 23.14 2.98
N SER A 163 5.94 22.72 4.17
CA SER A 163 7.32 22.90 4.65
C SER A 163 8.32 21.87 4.11
N ASP A 164 7.87 20.78 3.48
CA ASP A 164 8.75 19.67 3.06
C ASP A 164 9.01 19.69 1.55
N THR A 165 9.67 20.74 1.04
CA THR A 165 9.90 20.95 -0.39
C THR A 165 10.86 19.93 -1.00
N ALA A 166 11.98 19.64 -0.33
CA ALA A 166 13.01 18.74 -0.87
C ALA A 166 12.52 17.30 -1.02
N ARG A 167 11.78 16.78 -0.02
CA ARG A 167 11.20 15.43 -0.09
C ARG A 167 10.07 15.35 -1.11
N ARG A 168 9.27 16.40 -1.23
CA ARG A 168 8.23 16.51 -2.25
C ARG A 168 8.83 16.38 -3.64
N GLU A 169 9.86 17.15 -3.97
CA GLU A 169 10.53 17.11 -5.27
C GLU A 169 11.09 15.72 -5.54
N ALA A 170 11.85 15.13 -4.61
CA ALA A 170 12.39 13.79 -4.75
C ALA A 170 11.32 12.71 -4.95
N THR A 171 10.19 12.80 -4.23
CA THR A 171 9.09 11.85 -4.39
C THR A 171 8.38 12.01 -5.74
N LEU A 172 8.18 13.24 -6.19
CA LEU A 172 7.56 13.49 -7.50
C LEU A 172 8.44 13.02 -8.66
N GLU A 173 9.76 13.09 -8.52
CA GLU A 173 10.70 12.54 -9.50
C GLU A 173 10.65 11.01 -9.58
N LEU A 174 10.34 10.34 -8.47
CA LEU A 174 10.18 8.88 -8.44
C LEU A 174 8.85 8.42 -9.04
N MET A 175 7.85 9.29 -9.15
CA MET A 175 6.52 8.87 -9.62
C MET A 175 6.53 8.48 -11.09
N PRO A 176 6.24 7.20 -11.41
CA PRO A 176 6.19 6.77 -12.80
C PRO A 176 4.99 7.38 -13.53
N THR A 177 5.24 7.80 -14.77
CA THR A 177 4.20 8.23 -15.70
C THR A 177 3.54 7.00 -16.32
N GLY A 178 2.53 6.45 -15.63
CA GLY A 178 1.74 5.33 -16.16
C GLY A 178 0.61 5.80 -17.10
N PRO A 179 -0.02 4.88 -17.88
CA PRO A 179 -1.15 5.19 -18.74
C PRO A 179 -2.31 5.84 -17.97
N PRO A 180 -2.85 6.98 -18.43
CA PRO A 180 -3.91 7.70 -17.71
C PRO A 180 -5.19 6.88 -17.56
N GLY A 181 -5.52 6.02 -18.54
CA GLY A 181 -6.69 5.14 -18.45
C GLY A 181 -6.60 4.14 -17.30
N ILE A 182 -5.41 3.56 -17.05
CA ILE A 182 -5.18 2.66 -15.91
C ILE A 182 -5.30 3.44 -14.59
N ALA A 183 -4.65 4.58 -14.50
CA ALA A 183 -4.71 5.44 -13.30
C ALA A 183 -6.15 5.83 -12.96
N ALA A 184 -6.98 6.12 -13.98
CA ALA A 184 -8.39 6.46 -13.83
C ALA A 184 -9.24 5.28 -13.33
N GLU A 185 -9.03 4.07 -13.85
CA GLU A 185 -9.76 2.87 -13.37
C GLU A 185 -9.44 2.57 -11.91
N VAL A 186 -8.16 2.61 -11.53
CA VAL A 186 -7.73 2.40 -10.15
C VAL A 186 -8.29 3.48 -9.23
N MET A 187 -8.28 4.76 -9.65
CA MET A 187 -8.86 5.86 -8.85
C MET A 187 -10.37 5.67 -8.64
N ARG A 188 -11.09 5.22 -9.66
CA ARG A 188 -12.53 4.90 -9.55
C ARG A 188 -12.75 3.75 -8.55
N ALA A 189 -11.96 2.67 -8.66
CA ALA A 189 -12.03 1.53 -7.75
C ALA A 189 -11.80 1.92 -6.29
N MET A 190 -10.83 2.80 -6.01
CA MET A 190 -10.65 3.38 -4.67
C MET A 190 -11.86 4.17 -4.20
N GLY A 191 -12.46 4.97 -5.08
CA GLY A 191 -13.65 5.78 -4.77
C GLY A 191 -14.92 4.95 -4.55
N GLU A 192 -15.01 3.76 -5.12
CA GLU A 192 -16.13 2.82 -5.00
C GLU A 192 -15.96 1.84 -3.83
N PHE A 193 -14.80 1.87 -3.16
CA PHE A 193 -14.48 0.91 -2.10
C PHE A 193 -15.51 0.95 -0.95
N ASP A 194 -16.03 -0.24 -0.59
CA ASP A 194 -16.90 -0.38 0.59
C ASP A 194 -16.07 -0.53 1.87
N GLY A 195 -16.00 0.54 2.65
CA GLY A 195 -15.27 0.56 3.93
C GLY A 195 -15.80 -0.42 4.99
N ALA A 196 -17.03 -0.94 4.84
CA ALA A 196 -17.58 -1.96 5.75
C ALA A 196 -16.77 -3.27 5.73
N VAL A 197 -15.96 -3.48 4.70
CA VAL A 197 -15.02 -4.61 4.57
C VAL A 197 -14.06 -4.68 5.78
N LEU A 198 -13.68 -3.54 6.37
CA LEU A 198 -12.81 -3.49 7.56
C LEU A 198 -13.40 -4.27 8.76
N ALA A 199 -14.72 -4.31 8.90
CA ALA A 199 -15.38 -5.05 9.98
C ALA A 199 -15.27 -6.59 9.84
N LYS A 200 -14.85 -7.08 8.68
CA LYS A 200 -14.69 -8.53 8.41
C LYS A 200 -13.26 -9.01 8.69
N VAL A 201 -12.33 -8.11 9.02
CA VAL A 201 -10.92 -8.46 9.25
C VAL A 201 -10.77 -9.09 10.63
N SER A 202 -10.17 -10.28 10.68
CA SER A 202 -9.94 -11.06 11.91
C SER A 202 -8.48 -11.12 12.36
N VAL A 203 -7.56 -10.64 11.52
CA VAL A 203 -6.12 -10.57 11.85
C VAL A 203 -5.78 -9.26 12.56
N PRO A 204 -4.65 -9.17 13.27
CA PRO A 204 -4.17 -7.89 13.81
C PRO A 204 -4.04 -6.82 12.72
N VAL A 205 -4.51 -5.61 13.00
CA VAL A 205 -4.45 -4.46 12.07
C VAL A 205 -3.78 -3.27 12.74
N LEU A 206 -2.80 -2.67 12.05
CA LEU A 206 -2.23 -1.36 12.36
C LEU A 206 -2.63 -0.37 11.27
N SER A 207 -3.10 0.82 11.65
CA SER A 207 -3.24 1.97 10.76
C SER A 207 -2.32 3.08 11.21
N ILE A 208 -1.39 3.49 10.36
CA ILE A 208 -0.46 4.60 10.59
C ILE A 208 -0.91 5.77 9.73
N GLY A 209 -1.50 6.80 10.34
CA GLY A 209 -1.90 8.02 9.65
C GLY A 209 -0.75 9.03 9.50
N SER A 210 -0.86 9.93 8.52
CA SER A 210 -0.04 11.13 8.38
C SER A 210 -0.57 12.30 9.22
N ALA A 211 -0.01 13.50 9.09
CA ALA A 211 -0.53 14.71 9.76
C ALA A 211 -1.95 15.09 9.32
N GLY A 212 -2.36 14.68 8.11
CA GLY A 212 -3.70 14.93 7.56
C GLY A 212 -4.33 13.66 6.99
N PRO A 213 -4.58 12.61 7.80
CA PRO A 213 -5.02 11.33 7.28
C PRO A 213 -6.43 11.42 6.66
N ALA A 214 -6.64 10.68 5.58
CA ALA A 214 -7.94 10.59 4.90
C ALA A 214 -9.03 9.95 5.76
N ASN A 215 -8.65 9.15 6.77
CA ASN A 215 -9.54 8.39 7.63
C ASN A 215 -9.43 8.84 9.09
N ARG A 216 -10.57 9.12 9.73
CA ARG A 216 -10.60 9.45 11.16
C ARG A 216 -10.42 8.17 12.00
N SER A 217 -9.50 8.20 12.95
CA SER A 217 -9.23 7.07 13.85
C SER A 217 -10.47 6.54 14.56
N ALA A 218 -11.38 7.42 14.97
CA ALA A 218 -12.63 7.04 15.60
C ALA A 218 -13.55 6.20 14.70
N ASP A 219 -13.57 6.52 13.40
CA ASP A 219 -14.38 5.79 12.43
C ASP A 219 -13.78 4.41 12.13
N LEU A 220 -12.45 4.32 12.04
CA LEU A 220 -11.75 3.03 11.88
C LEU A 220 -12.00 2.11 13.10
N ARG A 221 -11.88 2.64 14.32
CA ARG A 221 -12.16 1.88 15.55
C ARG A 221 -13.61 1.44 15.68
N ARG A 222 -14.55 2.20 15.13
CA ARG A 222 -15.97 1.79 15.11
C ARG A 222 -16.19 0.56 14.23
N LEU A 223 -15.49 0.45 13.09
CA LEU A 223 -15.59 -0.69 12.18
C LEU A 223 -14.73 -1.88 12.64
N CYS A 224 -13.57 -1.63 13.21
CA CYS A 224 -12.64 -2.64 13.70
C CYS A 224 -12.16 -2.26 15.12
N PRO A 225 -12.88 -2.66 16.18
CA PRO A 225 -12.54 -2.26 17.56
C PRO A 225 -11.14 -2.65 18.01
N GLY A 226 -10.57 -3.73 17.45
CA GLY A 226 -9.22 -4.22 17.75
C GLY A 226 -8.11 -3.53 16.95
N ILE A 227 -8.43 -2.53 16.12
CA ILE A 227 -7.40 -1.85 15.31
C ILE A 227 -6.45 -1.02 16.18
N THR A 228 -5.16 -1.22 15.97
CA THR A 228 -4.13 -0.33 16.50
C THR A 228 -4.02 0.89 15.58
N VAL A 229 -3.97 2.08 16.15
CA VAL A 229 -3.85 3.32 15.37
C VAL A 229 -2.68 4.13 15.89
N GLY A 230 -1.78 4.48 14.98
CA GLY A 230 -0.67 5.40 15.16
C GLY A 230 -0.79 6.60 14.21
N GLN A 231 0.00 7.63 14.46
CA GLN A 231 0.11 8.80 13.61
C GLN A 231 1.55 9.30 13.60
N THR A 232 2.09 9.57 12.42
CA THR A 232 3.42 10.14 12.26
C THR A 232 3.41 11.64 12.52
N VAL A 233 4.53 12.16 13.00
CA VAL A 233 4.72 13.58 13.27
C VAL A 233 5.53 14.21 12.14
N GLY A 234 5.05 15.34 11.60
CA GLY A 234 5.78 16.13 10.62
C GLY A 234 5.90 15.46 9.25
N SER A 235 4.86 14.75 8.81
CA SER A 235 4.82 14.12 7.48
C SER A 235 3.48 14.31 6.80
N GLY A 236 3.49 14.32 5.46
CA GLY A 236 2.33 14.21 4.60
C GLY A 236 1.98 12.75 4.28
N HIS A 237 1.37 12.55 3.12
CA HIS A 237 0.83 11.27 2.68
C HIS A 237 1.89 10.18 2.45
N PHE A 238 3.09 10.56 2.03
CA PHE A 238 4.18 9.62 1.78
C PHE A 238 5.05 9.40 3.01
N ASN A 239 4.43 9.24 4.18
CA ASN A 239 5.10 9.16 5.48
C ASN A 239 6.14 8.03 5.56
N MET A 240 6.02 6.95 4.77
CA MET A 240 7.03 5.88 4.65
C MET A 240 8.33 6.38 4.01
N LEU A 241 8.29 7.43 3.19
CA LEU A 241 9.46 8.10 2.61
C LEU A 241 9.89 9.33 3.42
N GLU A 242 8.92 10.11 3.89
CA GLU A 242 9.17 11.37 4.59
C GLU A 242 9.76 11.17 5.99
N VAL A 243 9.28 10.17 6.73
CA VAL A 243 9.70 9.84 8.10
C VAL A 243 9.86 8.33 8.32
N PRO A 244 10.70 7.65 7.51
CA PRO A 244 10.80 6.19 7.49
C PRO A 244 11.08 5.57 8.86
N GLY A 245 11.90 6.22 9.69
CA GLY A 245 12.21 5.74 11.03
C GLY A 245 10.99 5.67 11.95
N GLN A 246 10.05 6.64 11.85
CA GLN A 246 8.81 6.58 12.63
C GLN A 246 7.91 5.42 12.17
N VAL A 247 7.76 5.25 10.85
CA VAL A 247 6.94 4.17 10.28
C VAL A 247 7.53 2.81 10.66
N ASN A 248 8.84 2.61 10.51
CA ASN A 248 9.53 1.37 10.87
C ASN A 248 9.33 1.02 12.35
N ALA A 249 9.59 1.97 13.26
CA ALA A 249 9.44 1.75 14.70
C ALA A 249 7.98 1.40 15.10
N MET A 250 6.99 2.01 14.43
CA MET A 250 5.57 1.68 14.68
C MET A 250 5.23 0.26 14.21
N ILE A 251 5.76 -0.17 13.05
CA ILE A 251 5.57 -1.53 12.54
C ILE A 251 6.25 -2.53 13.47
N GLU A 252 7.51 -2.34 13.85
CA GLU A 252 8.23 -3.20 14.80
C GLU A 252 7.47 -3.35 16.11
N ARG A 253 7.04 -2.23 16.69
CA ARG A 253 6.27 -2.26 17.94
C ARG A 253 4.96 -3.01 17.79
N PHE A 254 4.26 -2.81 16.68
CA PHE A 254 3.02 -3.52 16.38
C PHE A 254 3.25 -5.02 16.25
N LEU A 255 4.26 -5.47 15.50
CA LEU A 255 4.61 -6.89 15.38
C LEU A 255 4.90 -7.49 16.76
N SER A 256 5.68 -6.80 17.58
CA SER A 256 6.03 -7.24 18.92
C SER A 256 4.79 -7.45 19.84
N VAL A 257 3.90 -6.46 19.90
CA VAL A 257 2.71 -6.55 20.78
C VAL A 257 1.62 -7.48 20.24
N SER A 258 1.66 -7.80 18.95
CA SER A 258 0.77 -8.77 18.30
C SER A 258 1.29 -10.21 18.35
N GLY A 259 2.44 -10.45 19.00
CA GLY A 259 3.06 -11.77 19.08
C GLY A 259 3.58 -12.29 17.72
N LEU A 260 3.92 -11.38 16.82
CA LEU A 260 4.39 -11.67 15.46
C LEU A 260 5.89 -11.35 15.28
N SER A 261 6.60 -10.94 16.32
CA SER A 261 8.05 -10.79 16.25
C SER A 261 8.71 -12.17 16.17
N GLY A 262 9.63 -12.33 15.23
CA GLY A 262 10.60 -13.43 15.24
C GLY A 262 11.46 -13.37 16.52
N PRO A 263 12.25 -14.41 16.82
CA PRO A 263 13.17 -14.35 17.94
C PRO A 263 14.08 -13.13 17.78
N ALA A 264 14.26 -12.40 18.88
CA ALA A 264 15.18 -11.24 18.90
C ALA A 264 16.54 -11.68 18.34
N PRO A 265 17.20 -10.87 17.48
CA PRO A 265 18.56 -11.20 17.05
C PRO A 265 19.39 -11.44 18.31
N SER A 266 20.06 -12.58 18.38
CA SER A 266 20.99 -12.91 19.44
C SER A 266 22.06 -11.82 19.50
N ALA A 267 22.16 -11.16 20.64
CA ALA A 267 23.10 -10.07 20.93
C ALA A 267 24.57 -10.51 20.70
#